data_7b4800399b37c6f17c3ffd15fd7c1474
#
_entry.id   7b4800399b37c6f17c3ffd15fd7c1474
#
_cell.length_a   1.000
_cell.length_b   1.000
_cell.length_c   1.000
_cell.angle_alpha   90.00
_cell.angle_beta   90.00
_cell.angle_gamma   90.00
#
_symmetry.space_group_name_H-M   'P 1'
#
loop_
_entity.id
_entity.type
_entity.pdbx_description
1 polymer ?
#
loop_
_entity_poly.entity_id
_entity_poly.type
_entity_poly.pdbx_seq_one_letter_code
_entity_poly.pdbx_strand_id
1 'polypeptide(L)'
;LNFQLPQSLAGKAFVAFVLGAASVLGFAPFYLFPLPIITLALLLYLWNQLEQRLAAFLVGFAFGLGFFGFGTSWIYVSMHDFGAMPALLAGTATLLFCAIFALYPALAGAFLVPIKTSPLSKQLLAFPAMWVLLEWIRSWIFTGFPWITLGYSQAPLSPLAGYAPLLGVFGVSFFCALSAGLLSLMIGERVLRKRCVLLLVALWLAGFGLKQIEWTQPSGAALEVSLLQGNIPQEIKWRDDQLVNTLETYRRLVDESTGQLIILPETAFPLFYHHVPKIYLEKFTAHARKNGGDLLIGLPERTDQDHYYNSVLSFGSSPTQIYRKLHLVPFGEFIPLRPVFGWLLDVLQIPLLDFSRGSPGQQPLKVAGQQVAVNICYEDAFGEEVIRQLPQATLLANFSNDAWFGHSIAPLQHLQISQMRALETGRYMVRATNTGATAVINPRGEVLSQLPLFTTATLQHEVWGYGGATPYVLWGNYAVLLLCVLASAANFMLSRRLLSQAL
;
A
#
# COMPACT_ATOMS: atom_id res chain seq x y z
N LEU A 1 -6.61 -20.70 30.69
CA LEU A 1 -7.30 -19.41 30.78
C LEU A 1 -8.71 -19.60 30.22
N ASN A 2 -9.73 -19.67 31.08
CA ASN A 2 -11.13 -19.60 30.67
C ASN A 2 -11.43 -18.11 30.37
N PHE A 3 -11.21 -17.69 29.14
CA PHE A 3 -11.65 -16.38 28.65
C PHE A 3 -13.18 -16.42 28.56
N GLN A 4 -13.86 -15.86 29.54
CA GLN A 4 -15.31 -15.66 29.45
C GLN A 4 -15.58 -14.44 28.57
N LEU A 5 -15.92 -14.69 27.31
CA LEU A 5 -16.36 -13.64 26.40
C LEU A 5 -17.74 -13.09 26.80
N PRO A 6 -18.02 -11.81 26.54
CA PRO A 6 -19.32 -11.24 26.79
C PRO A 6 -20.44 -12.04 26.09
N GLN A 7 -21.53 -12.30 26.81
CA GLN A 7 -22.68 -13.05 26.26
C GLN A 7 -23.56 -12.13 25.39
N SER A 8 -23.64 -10.83 25.71
CA SER A 8 -24.45 -9.87 24.96
C SER A 8 -23.83 -9.52 23.61
N LEU A 9 -24.66 -9.24 22.60
CA LEU A 9 -24.22 -8.79 21.27
C LEU A 9 -23.42 -7.48 21.38
N ALA A 10 -23.85 -6.54 22.19
CA ALA A 10 -23.13 -5.28 22.41
C ALA A 10 -21.73 -5.50 22.99
N GLY A 11 -21.59 -6.42 23.95
CA GLY A 11 -20.29 -6.79 24.51
C GLY A 11 -19.38 -7.44 23.45
N LYS A 12 -19.91 -8.34 22.61
CA LYS A 12 -19.16 -8.96 21.49
C LYS A 12 -18.72 -7.91 20.47
N ALA A 13 -19.59 -6.95 20.11
CA ALA A 13 -19.27 -5.86 19.22
C ALA A 13 -18.19 -4.94 19.80
N PHE A 14 -18.26 -4.61 21.09
CA PHE A 14 -17.21 -3.82 21.75
C PHE A 14 -15.85 -4.53 21.74
N VAL A 15 -15.81 -5.82 22.08
CA VAL A 15 -14.57 -6.61 21.98
C VAL A 15 -14.05 -6.63 20.54
N ALA A 16 -14.92 -6.83 19.54
CA ALA A 16 -14.52 -6.81 18.14
C ALA A 16 -13.94 -5.46 17.72
N PHE A 17 -14.53 -4.34 18.16
CA PHE A 17 -13.97 -3.00 17.93
C PHE A 17 -12.55 -2.86 18.48
N VAL A 18 -12.32 -3.29 19.73
CA VAL A 18 -11.00 -3.27 20.36
C VAL A 18 -10.01 -4.17 19.61
N LEU A 19 -10.45 -5.35 19.17
CA LEU A 19 -9.62 -6.25 18.35
C LEU A 19 -9.25 -5.62 17.01
N GLY A 20 -10.19 -4.93 16.36
CA GLY A 20 -9.94 -4.18 15.13
C GLY A 20 -8.90 -3.08 15.33
N ALA A 21 -9.07 -2.26 16.37
CA ALA A 21 -8.10 -1.20 16.73
C ALA A 21 -6.71 -1.79 17.04
N ALA A 22 -6.64 -2.87 17.81
CA ALA A 22 -5.40 -3.55 18.14
C ALA A 22 -4.68 -4.14 16.91
N SER A 23 -5.43 -4.56 15.88
CA SER A 23 -4.85 -5.08 14.63
C SER A 23 -3.93 -4.07 13.94
N VAL A 24 -4.18 -2.77 14.11
CA VAL A 24 -3.37 -1.68 13.53
C VAL A 24 -1.93 -1.73 14.01
N LEU A 25 -1.69 -2.21 15.22
CA LEU A 25 -0.35 -2.37 15.78
C LEU A 25 0.51 -3.42 15.03
N GLY A 26 -0.09 -4.21 14.14
CA GLY A 26 0.65 -5.09 13.24
C GLY A 26 1.31 -4.36 12.07
N PHE A 27 0.90 -3.13 11.79
CA PHE A 27 1.43 -2.31 10.70
C PHE A 27 2.47 -1.33 11.20
N ALA A 28 3.16 -0.68 10.26
CA ALA A 28 4.05 0.43 10.57
C ALA A 28 3.29 1.54 11.33
N PRO A 29 3.93 2.20 12.29
CA PRO A 29 5.32 2.05 12.73
C PRO A 29 5.57 0.95 13.78
N PHE A 30 4.56 0.21 14.19
CA PHE A 30 4.63 -0.71 15.34
C PHE A 30 5.20 -2.10 14.99
N TYR A 31 4.89 -2.62 13.79
CA TYR A 31 5.38 -3.91 13.25
C TYR A 31 5.15 -5.15 14.14
N LEU A 32 4.13 -5.13 15.00
CA LEU A 32 3.73 -6.31 15.79
C LEU A 32 2.97 -7.31 14.91
N PHE A 33 3.64 -7.86 13.90
CA PHE A 33 3.07 -8.67 12.83
C PHE A 33 2.22 -9.88 13.28
N PRO A 34 2.40 -10.52 14.47
CA PRO A 34 1.51 -11.60 14.90
C PRO A 34 0.12 -11.11 15.34
N LEU A 35 0.02 -9.82 15.72
CA LEU A 35 -1.18 -9.29 16.37
C LEU A 35 -2.40 -9.30 15.44
N PRO A 36 -2.33 -8.90 14.16
CA PRO A 36 -3.47 -9.02 13.25
C PRO A 36 -3.98 -10.46 13.08
N ILE A 37 -3.08 -11.44 13.11
CA ILE A 37 -3.45 -12.86 13.03
C ILE A 37 -4.21 -13.28 14.29
N ILE A 38 -3.74 -12.86 15.47
CA ILE A 38 -4.36 -13.18 16.76
C ILE A 38 -5.73 -12.51 16.87
N THR A 39 -5.83 -11.22 16.55
CA THR A 39 -7.10 -10.46 16.62
C THR A 39 -8.13 -11.01 15.64
N LEU A 40 -7.69 -11.40 14.45
CA LEU A 40 -8.55 -12.03 13.45
C LEU A 40 -9.01 -13.43 13.87
N ALA A 41 -8.15 -14.21 14.54
CA ALA A 41 -8.51 -15.50 15.13
C ALA A 41 -9.59 -15.34 16.23
N LEU A 42 -9.48 -14.31 17.05
CA LEU A 42 -10.47 -14.00 18.08
C LEU A 42 -11.78 -13.47 17.48
N LEU A 43 -11.73 -12.66 16.43
CA LEU A 43 -12.93 -12.27 15.68
C LEU A 43 -13.66 -13.49 15.10
N LEU A 44 -12.91 -14.43 14.50
CA LEU A 44 -13.45 -15.66 13.97
C LEU A 44 -14.08 -16.53 15.07
N TYR A 45 -13.45 -16.58 16.23
CA TYR A 45 -13.98 -17.26 17.40
C TYR A 45 -15.29 -16.62 17.91
N LEU A 46 -15.40 -15.26 17.88
CA LEU A 46 -16.65 -14.55 18.18
C LEU A 46 -17.75 -14.90 17.18
N TRP A 47 -17.44 -14.89 15.86
CA TRP A 47 -18.40 -15.27 14.82
C TRP A 47 -18.90 -16.69 14.94
N ASN A 48 -18.05 -17.64 15.36
CA ASN A 48 -18.46 -19.03 15.57
C ASN A 48 -19.49 -19.22 16.73
N GLN A 49 -19.66 -18.20 17.57
CA GLN A 49 -20.68 -18.19 18.64
C GLN A 49 -21.98 -17.51 18.19
N LEU A 50 -22.11 -17.13 16.93
CA LEU A 50 -23.27 -16.44 16.38
C LEU A 50 -23.97 -17.32 15.35
N GLU A 51 -25.30 -17.28 15.35
CA GLU A 51 -26.14 -17.98 14.39
C GLU A 51 -26.79 -17.03 13.37
N GLN A 52 -27.03 -15.77 13.80
CA GLN A 52 -27.73 -14.79 13.01
C GLN A 52 -26.77 -13.97 12.15
N ARG A 53 -27.09 -13.83 10.84
CA ARG A 53 -26.33 -13.03 9.87
C ARG A 53 -26.15 -11.58 10.34
N LEU A 54 -27.21 -10.96 10.86
CA LEU A 54 -27.17 -9.57 11.31
C LEU A 54 -26.22 -9.38 12.51
N ALA A 55 -26.23 -10.33 13.46
CA ALA A 55 -25.31 -10.28 14.59
C ALA A 55 -23.85 -10.40 14.14
N ALA A 56 -23.55 -11.29 13.18
CA ALA A 56 -22.22 -11.44 12.59
C ALA A 56 -21.79 -10.19 11.80
N PHE A 57 -22.72 -9.59 11.06
CA PHE A 57 -22.51 -8.31 10.38
C PHE A 57 -22.12 -7.21 11.36
N LEU A 58 -22.90 -7.02 12.43
CA LEU A 58 -22.65 -5.97 13.43
C LEU A 58 -21.32 -6.16 14.16
N VAL A 59 -20.95 -7.39 14.50
CA VAL A 59 -19.64 -7.70 15.11
C VAL A 59 -18.50 -7.44 14.13
N GLY A 60 -18.64 -7.83 12.85
CA GLY A 60 -17.68 -7.54 11.80
C GLY A 60 -17.57 -6.05 11.50
N PHE A 61 -18.70 -5.32 11.51
CA PHE A 61 -18.73 -3.87 11.33
C PHE A 61 -17.98 -3.15 12.47
N ALA A 62 -18.22 -3.56 13.72
CA ALA A 62 -17.51 -3.02 14.87
C ALA A 62 -15.98 -3.26 14.78
N PHE A 63 -15.57 -4.47 14.39
CA PHE A 63 -14.15 -4.76 14.10
C PHE A 63 -13.60 -3.83 13.01
N GLY A 64 -14.32 -3.69 11.91
CA GLY A 64 -13.94 -2.81 10.81
C GLY A 64 -13.82 -1.35 11.22
N LEU A 65 -14.76 -0.84 12.03
CA LEU A 65 -14.68 0.52 12.58
C LEU A 65 -13.43 0.73 13.46
N GLY A 66 -13.08 -0.23 14.30
CA GLY A 66 -11.84 -0.19 15.05
C GLY A 66 -10.62 -0.22 14.13
N PHE A 67 -10.60 -1.14 13.16
CA PHE A 67 -9.48 -1.34 12.26
C PHE A 67 -9.23 -0.12 11.35
N PHE A 68 -10.23 0.34 10.62
CA PHE A 68 -10.10 1.50 9.74
C PHE A 68 -10.06 2.81 10.52
N GLY A 69 -10.83 2.94 11.62
CA GLY A 69 -10.82 4.14 12.45
C GLY A 69 -9.46 4.47 13.02
N PHE A 70 -8.71 3.48 13.48
CA PHE A 70 -7.35 3.69 13.99
C PHE A 70 -6.28 3.61 12.88
N GLY A 71 -6.50 2.80 11.85
CA GLY A 71 -5.53 2.60 10.77
C GLY A 71 -5.52 3.68 9.70
N THR A 72 -6.63 4.42 9.53
CA THR A 72 -6.76 5.44 8.47
C THR A 72 -7.30 6.78 8.96
N SER A 73 -7.29 7.04 10.29
CA SER A 73 -7.70 8.33 10.88
C SER A 73 -6.90 9.53 10.37
N TRP A 74 -5.74 9.31 9.80
CA TRP A 74 -4.92 10.34 9.18
C TRP A 74 -5.62 11.04 7.99
N ILE A 75 -6.67 10.46 7.43
CA ILE A 75 -7.52 11.11 6.42
C ILE A 75 -8.14 12.40 6.98
N TYR A 76 -8.45 12.44 8.28
CA TYR A 76 -8.87 13.67 8.95
C TYR A 76 -7.82 14.78 8.80
N VAL A 77 -6.55 14.47 9.05
CA VAL A 77 -5.43 15.42 8.92
C VAL A 77 -5.37 15.96 7.49
N SER A 78 -5.46 15.08 6.48
CA SER A 78 -5.44 15.50 5.07
C SER A 78 -6.60 16.44 4.71
N MET A 79 -7.81 16.18 5.22
CA MET A 79 -8.99 16.99 4.91
C MET A 79 -9.06 18.29 5.74
N HIS A 80 -8.73 18.23 7.03
CA HIS A 80 -8.85 19.37 7.95
C HIS A 80 -7.63 20.29 7.88
N ASP A 81 -6.42 19.72 8.14
CA ASP A 81 -5.23 20.54 8.31
C ASP A 81 -4.72 21.08 6.97
N PHE A 82 -4.84 20.30 5.89
CA PHE A 82 -4.32 20.67 4.57
C PHE A 82 -5.41 20.97 3.52
N GLY A 83 -6.59 20.36 3.67
CA GLY A 83 -7.72 20.58 2.74
C GLY A 83 -8.67 21.70 3.19
N ALA A 84 -8.34 22.45 4.24
CA ALA A 84 -9.14 23.56 4.79
C ALA A 84 -10.60 23.20 5.13
N MET A 85 -10.93 21.91 5.24
CA MET A 85 -12.29 21.46 5.57
C MET A 85 -12.61 21.75 7.04
N PRO A 86 -13.79 22.31 7.38
CA PRO A 86 -14.18 22.52 8.78
C PRO A 86 -14.12 21.23 9.60
N ALA A 87 -13.64 21.31 10.85
CA ALA A 87 -13.36 20.14 11.70
C ALA A 87 -14.52 19.14 11.81
N LEU A 88 -15.75 19.64 12.00
CA LEU A 88 -16.94 18.78 12.10
C LEU A 88 -17.20 18.02 10.78
N LEU A 89 -17.02 18.70 9.63
CA LEU A 89 -17.22 18.09 8.31
C LEU A 89 -16.12 17.06 8.04
N ALA A 90 -14.86 17.39 8.30
CA ALA A 90 -13.72 16.50 8.15
C ALA A 90 -13.86 15.25 9.06
N GLY A 91 -14.25 15.44 10.32
CA GLY A 91 -14.51 14.33 11.25
C GLY A 91 -15.65 13.42 10.79
N THR A 92 -16.75 14.00 10.34
CA THR A 92 -17.89 13.25 9.80
C THR A 92 -17.51 12.48 8.53
N ALA A 93 -16.80 13.12 7.60
CA ALA A 93 -16.33 12.49 6.37
C ALA A 93 -15.35 11.33 6.66
N THR A 94 -14.42 11.52 7.61
CA THR A 94 -13.51 10.45 8.06
C THR A 94 -14.27 9.28 8.67
N LEU A 95 -15.27 9.55 9.53
CA LEU A 95 -16.09 8.50 10.14
C LEU A 95 -16.88 7.73 9.08
N LEU A 96 -17.51 8.43 8.13
CA LEU A 96 -18.23 7.80 7.03
C LEU A 96 -17.30 6.97 6.14
N PHE A 97 -16.11 7.48 5.84
CA PHE A 97 -15.07 6.74 5.13
C PHE A 97 -14.73 5.43 5.85
N CYS A 98 -14.41 5.49 7.15
CA CYS A 98 -14.11 4.31 7.95
C CYS A 98 -15.31 3.35 8.02
N ALA A 99 -16.55 3.86 8.11
CA ALA A 99 -17.76 3.06 8.14
C ALA A 99 -18.00 2.32 6.81
N ILE A 100 -17.74 2.97 5.66
CA ILE A 100 -17.81 2.33 4.33
C ILE A 100 -16.82 1.15 4.26
N PHE A 101 -15.58 1.34 4.70
CA PHE A 101 -14.58 0.26 4.70
C PHE A 101 -14.86 -0.80 5.78
N ALA A 102 -15.51 -0.46 6.89
CA ALA A 102 -15.97 -1.42 7.88
C ALA A 102 -17.03 -2.40 7.34
N LEU A 103 -17.69 -2.07 6.22
CA LEU A 103 -18.61 -2.99 5.55
C LEU A 103 -17.92 -4.26 5.05
N TYR A 104 -16.62 -4.24 4.71
CA TYR A 104 -15.93 -5.43 4.21
C TYR A 104 -15.81 -6.53 5.29
N PRO A 105 -15.30 -6.29 6.51
CA PRO A 105 -15.36 -7.27 7.59
C PRO A 105 -16.80 -7.60 7.99
N ALA A 106 -17.73 -6.65 7.94
CA ALA A 106 -19.15 -6.91 8.22
C ALA A 106 -19.75 -7.94 7.25
N LEU A 107 -19.50 -7.76 5.95
CA LEU A 107 -19.94 -8.69 4.90
C LEU A 107 -19.25 -10.06 5.06
N ALA A 108 -17.96 -10.09 5.40
CA ALA A 108 -17.26 -11.34 5.68
C ALA A 108 -17.97 -12.16 6.76
N GLY A 109 -18.35 -11.56 7.87
CA GLY A 109 -19.10 -12.19 8.95
C GLY A 109 -20.50 -12.64 8.51
N ALA A 110 -21.23 -11.74 7.84
CA ALA A 110 -22.61 -12.01 7.38
C ALA A 110 -22.69 -13.16 6.36
N PHE A 111 -21.67 -13.32 5.51
CA PHE A 111 -21.63 -14.43 4.55
C PHE A 111 -21.05 -15.71 5.13
N LEU A 112 -20.06 -15.60 6.06
CA LEU A 112 -19.41 -16.76 6.65
C LEU A 112 -20.29 -17.52 7.64
N VAL A 113 -21.00 -16.82 8.54
CA VAL A 113 -21.74 -17.43 9.66
C VAL A 113 -22.81 -18.40 9.17
N PRO A 114 -23.63 -18.09 8.15
CA PRO A 114 -24.69 -19.01 7.69
C PRO A 114 -24.18 -20.22 6.90
N ILE A 115 -22.90 -20.33 6.59
CA ILE A 115 -22.36 -21.48 5.85
C ILE A 115 -22.42 -22.72 6.73
N LYS A 116 -23.28 -23.67 6.35
CA LYS A 116 -23.44 -24.97 7.02
C LYS A 116 -22.40 -25.95 6.49
N THR A 117 -21.25 -26.02 7.15
CA THR A 117 -20.14 -26.92 6.82
C THR A 117 -19.38 -27.27 8.10
N SER A 118 -18.39 -28.17 8.02
CA SER A 118 -17.54 -28.48 9.17
C SER A 118 -16.75 -27.25 9.63
N PRO A 119 -16.49 -27.09 10.93
CA PRO A 119 -15.64 -26.02 11.44
C PRO A 119 -14.29 -25.92 10.71
N LEU A 120 -13.70 -27.08 10.39
CA LEU A 120 -12.45 -27.17 9.66
C LEU A 120 -12.54 -26.52 8.27
N SER A 121 -13.55 -26.90 7.47
CA SER A 121 -13.78 -26.38 6.12
C SER A 121 -14.10 -24.87 6.16
N LYS A 122 -14.95 -24.45 7.11
CA LYS A 122 -15.32 -23.05 7.29
C LYS A 122 -14.10 -22.17 7.55
N GLN A 123 -13.23 -22.58 8.48
CA GLN A 123 -12.14 -21.75 8.97
C GLN A 123 -10.87 -21.83 8.10
N LEU A 124 -10.65 -22.94 7.39
CA LEU A 124 -9.46 -23.11 6.56
C LEU A 124 -9.68 -22.88 5.06
N LEU A 125 -10.91 -22.89 4.58
CA LEU A 125 -11.23 -22.69 3.17
C LEU A 125 -12.11 -21.46 2.96
N ALA A 126 -13.33 -21.44 3.56
CA ALA A 126 -14.28 -20.37 3.32
C ALA A 126 -13.81 -19.02 3.85
N PHE A 127 -13.27 -18.98 5.07
CA PHE A 127 -12.85 -17.72 5.70
C PHE A 127 -11.66 -17.05 4.97
N PRO A 128 -10.52 -17.73 4.72
CA PRO A 128 -9.41 -17.11 4.01
C PRO A 128 -9.79 -16.63 2.61
N ALA A 129 -10.56 -17.43 1.86
CA ALA A 129 -11.03 -17.06 0.53
C ALA A 129 -11.94 -15.82 0.57
N MET A 130 -12.93 -15.81 1.48
CA MET A 130 -13.87 -14.69 1.66
C MET A 130 -13.13 -13.39 2.03
N TRP A 131 -12.20 -13.46 3.00
CA TRP A 131 -11.43 -12.31 3.44
C TRP A 131 -10.64 -11.70 2.29
N VAL A 132 -9.87 -12.52 1.57
CA VAL A 132 -9.04 -12.07 0.45
C VAL A 132 -9.86 -11.55 -0.72
N LEU A 133 -10.97 -12.20 -1.08
CA LEU A 133 -11.85 -11.71 -2.14
C LEU A 133 -12.42 -10.33 -1.80
N LEU A 134 -12.79 -10.08 -0.55
CA LEU A 134 -13.27 -8.77 -0.10
C LEU A 134 -12.15 -7.73 -0.07
N GLU A 135 -10.93 -8.07 0.35
CA GLU A 135 -9.78 -7.17 0.24
C GLU A 135 -9.45 -6.84 -1.22
N TRP A 136 -9.48 -7.83 -2.10
CA TRP A 136 -9.26 -7.64 -3.53
C TRP A 136 -10.35 -6.75 -4.17
N ILE A 137 -11.64 -6.97 -3.88
CA ILE A 137 -12.73 -6.09 -4.34
C ILE A 137 -12.48 -4.66 -3.85
N ARG A 138 -12.08 -4.47 -2.59
CA ARG A 138 -11.75 -3.17 -2.01
C ARG A 138 -10.59 -2.47 -2.74
N SER A 139 -9.69 -3.23 -3.36
CA SER A 139 -8.52 -2.67 -4.03
C SER A 139 -8.80 -2.04 -5.40
N TRP A 140 -10.00 -2.20 -5.98
CA TRP A 140 -10.32 -1.66 -7.28
C TRP A 140 -11.70 -0.99 -7.39
N ILE A 141 -12.65 -1.35 -6.53
CA ILE A 141 -13.99 -0.76 -6.57
C ILE A 141 -13.91 0.74 -6.22
N PHE A 142 -14.63 1.60 -6.99
CA PHE A 142 -14.59 3.07 -6.84
C PHE A 142 -13.17 3.67 -6.85
N THR A 143 -12.30 3.17 -7.70
CA THR A 143 -10.86 3.44 -7.83
C THR A 143 -9.95 2.66 -6.86
N GLY A 144 -10.50 2.04 -5.85
CA GLY A 144 -9.77 1.22 -4.90
C GLY A 144 -9.15 1.99 -3.73
N PHE A 145 -9.04 1.29 -2.59
CA PHE A 145 -8.28 1.75 -1.43
C PHE A 145 -7.65 0.53 -0.73
N PRO A 146 -6.51 0.01 -1.25
CA PRO A 146 -5.83 -1.17 -0.69
C PRO A 146 -5.01 -0.88 0.57
N TRP A 147 -5.15 0.31 1.19
CA TRP A 147 -4.43 0.67 2.42
C TRP A 147 -4.75 -0.31 3.55
N ILE A 148 -3.78 -0.60 4.43
CA ILE A 148 -3.88 -1.60 5.51
C ILE A 148 -4.49 -2.94 5.09
N THR A 149 -4.22 -3.42 3.84
CA THR A 149 -4.46 -4.81 3.47
C THR A 149 -3.67 -5.72 4.40
N LEU A 150 -4.30 -6.79 4.89
CA LEU A 150 -3.76 -7.62 5.98
C LEU A 150 -2.33 -8.11 5.71
N GLY A 151 -2.02 -8.44 4.44
CA GLY A 151 -0.70 -8.89 4.03
C GLY A 151 0.42 -7.87 4.27
N TYR A 152 0.13 -6.56 4.23
CA TYR A 152 1.15 -5.55 4.52
C TYR A 152 1.70 -5.67 5.94
N SER A 153 0.86 -6.05 6.92
CA SER A 153 1.29 -6.22 8.31
C SER A 153 2.43 -7.23 8.47
N GLN A 154 2.64 -8.09 7.48
CA GLN A 154 3.65 -9.15 7.51
C GLN A 154 5.00 -8.73 6.91
N ALA A 155 5.01 -7.67 6.08
CA ALA A 155 6.22 -7.20 5.42
C ALA A 155 7.07 -6.28 6.32
N PRO A 156 8.40 -6.44 6.28
CA PRO A 156 9.14 -7.58 5.72
C PRO A 156 9.44 -8.68 6.75
N LEU A 157 9.04 -8.50 8.02
CA LEU A 157 9.56 -9.22 9.18
C LEU A 157 9.05 -10.67 9.28
N SER A 158 7.78 -10.90 8.99
CA SER A 158 7.14 -12.19 9.16
C SER A 158 7.68 -13.27 8.21
N PRO A 159 7.74 -14.54 8.63
CA PRO A 159 7.93 -15.66 7.71
C PRO A 159 6.89 -15.69 6.58
N LEU A 160 5.64 -15.25 6.83
CA LEU A 160 4.58 -15.24 5.81
C LEU A 160 4.88 -14.27 4.66
N ALA A 161 5.76 -13.28 4.87
CA ALA A 161 6.22 -12.40 3.79
C ALA A 161 6.87 -13.14 2.63
N GLY A 162 7.43 -14.35 2.87
CA GLY A 162 7.99 -15.20 1.82
C GLY A 162 7.01 -15.66 0.75
N TYR A 163 5.71 -15.58 1.00
CA TYR A 163 4.68 -15.85 -0.01
C TYR A 163 4.45 -14.67 -0.98
N ALA A 164 4.96 -13.46 -0.67
CA ALA A 164 4.73 -12.28 -1.50
C ALA A 164 5.31 -12.41 -2.92
N PRO A 165 6.52 -12.91 -3.16
CA PRO A 165 7.05 -13.13 -4.52
C PRO A 165 6.23 -14.15 -5.34
N LEU A 166 5.44 -15.01 -4.69
CA LEU A 166 4.59 -15.99 -5.36
C LEU A 166 3.20 -15.43 -5.67
N LEU A 167 2.54 -14.82 -4.70
CA LEU A 167 1.09 -14.56 -4.72
C LEU A 167 0.72 -13.10 -4.40
N GLY A 168 1.71 -12.23 -4.25
CA GLY A 168 1.51 -10.84 -3.89
C GLY A 168 0.97 -10.64 -2.47
N VAL A 169 0.63 -9.40 -2.15
CA VAL A 169 0.09 -9.01 -0.84
C VAL A 169 -1.18 -9.79 -0.47
N PHE A 170 -2.03 -10.10 -1.45
CA PHE A 170 -3.27 -10.85 -1.21
C PHE A 170 -3.00 -12.32 -0.89
N GLY A 171 -1.92 -12.91 -1.44
CA GLY A 171 -1.47 -14.24 -1.03
C GLY A 171 -0.97 -14.26 0.41
N VAL A 172 -0.23 -13.22 0.83
CA VAL A 172 0.16 -13.04 2.22
C VAL A 172 -1.07 -12.88 3.12
N SER A 173 -2.07 -12.08 2.71
CA SER A 173 -3.38 -11.97 3.40
C SER A 173 -4.06 -13.33 3.55
N PHE A 174 -4.03 -14.17 2.49
CA PHE A 174 -4.62 -15.52 2.53
C PHE A 174 -3.98 -16.38 3.63
N PHE A 175 -2.66 -16.39 3.70
CA PHE A 175 -1.95 -17.18 4.71
C PHE A 175 -2.03 -16.58 6.13
N CYS A 176 -2.23 -15.27 6.26
CA CYS A 176 -2.60 -14.64 7.53
C CYS A 176 -3.97 -15.11 8.01
N ALA A 177 -4.98 -15.04 7.13
CA ALA A 177 -6.34 -15.49 7.44
C ALA A 177 -6.39 -17.00 7.72
N LEU A 178 -5.62 -17.82 6.97
CA LEU A 178 -5.48 -19.25 7.22
C LEU A 178 -4.85 -19.52 8.59
N SER A 179 -3.79 -18.78 8.96
CA SER A 179 -3.17 -18.86 10.28
C SER A 179 -4.16 -18.48 11.39
N ALA A 180 -4.96 -17.44 11.19
CA ALA A 180 -6.02 -17.05 12.11
C ALA A 180 -7.11 -18.16 12.24
N GLY A 181 -7.48 -18.79 11.14
CA GLY A 181 -8.39 -19.95 11.14
C GLY A 181 -7.85 -21.11 11.97
N LEU A 182 -6.57 -21.48 11.78
CA LEU A 182 -5.91 -22.52 12.57
C LEU A 182 -5.88 -22.18 14.06
N LEU A 183 -5.55 -20.93 14.43
CA LEU A 183 -5.57 -20.48 15.83
C LEU A 183 -6.98 -20.52 16.43
N SER A 184 -8.01 -20.10 15.70
CA SER A 184 -9.41 -20.14 16.14
C SER A 184 -9.87 -21.59 16.38
N LEU A 185 -9.49 -22.54 15.49
CA LEU A 185 -9.76 -23.97 15.70
C LEU A 185 -9.07 -24.52 16.95
N MET A 186 -7.85 -24.10 17.26
CA MET A 186 -7.15 -24.52 18.46
C MET A 186 -7.84 -24.04 19.74
N ILE A 187 -8.55 -22.91 19.70
CA ILE A 187 -9.34 -22.39 20.84
C ILE A 187 -10.62 -23.23 20.99
N GLY A 188 -11.37 -23.46 19.89
CA GLY A 188 -12.67 -24.13 19.89
C GLY A 188 -12.62 -25.65 19.97
N GLU A 189 -11.64 -26.30 19.32
CA GLU A 189 -11.63 -27.74 19.05
C GLU A 189 -10.38 -28.43 19.62
N ARG A 190 -10.48 -28.90 20.87
CA ARG A 190 -9.33 -29.52 21.57
C ARG A 190 -8.70 -30.69 20.82
N VAL A 191 -9.53 -31.50 20.14
CA VAL A 191 -9.09 -32.69 19.40
C VAL A 191 -8.20 -32.33 18.19
N LEU A 192 -8.42 -31.18 17.58
CA LEU A 192 -7.70 -30.72 16.39
C LEU A 192 -6.39 -29.97 16.72
N ARG A 193 -6.14 -29.62 17.99
CA ARG A 193 -5.00 -28.76 18.39
C ARG A 193 -3.66 -29.22 17.83
N LYS A 194 -3.30 -30.49 17.99
CA LYS A 194 -2.00 -31.01 17.50
C LYS A 194 -1.87 -30.85 15.98
N ARG A 195 -2.96 -31.15 15.22
CA ARG A 195 -2.97 -31.02 13.75
C ARG A 195 -2.87 -29.55 13.34
N CYS A 196 -3.59 -28.65 14.00
CA CYS A 196 -3.55 -27.22 13.73
C CYS A 196 -2.15 -26.63 14.03
N VAL A 197 -1.49 -27.03 15.13
CA VAL A 197 -0.12 -26.63 15.44
C VAL A 197 0.83 -27.09 14.34
N LEU A 198 0.76 -28.36 13.93
CA LEU A 198 1.63 -28.90 12.87
C LEU A 198 1.44 -28.16 11.55
N LEU A 199 0.19 -27.88 11.16
CA LEU A 199 -0.12 -27.13 9.93
C LEU A 199 0.35 -25.68 10.03
N LEU A 200 0.17 -25.02 11.18
CA LEU A 200 0.65 -23.66 11.40
C LEU A 200 2.17 -23.58 11.29
N VAL A 201 2.87 -24.50 11.97
CA VAL A 201 4.33 -24.58 11.90
C VAL A 201 4.80 -24.86 10.48
N ALA A 202 4.18 -25.81 9.77
CA ALA A 202 4.54 -26.14 8.40
C ALA A 202 4.33 -24.95 7.46
N LEU A 203 3.21 -24.22 7.60
CA LEU A 203 2.90 -23.01 6.85
C LEU A 203 3.97 -21.93 7.05
N TRP A 204 4.35 -21.68 8.30
CA TRP A 204 5.32 -20.65 8.63
C TRP A 204 6.75 -21.03 8.23
N LEU A 205 7.12 -22.31 8.36
CA LEU A 205 8.41 -22.83 7.87
C LEU A 205 8.49 -22.78 6.35
N ALA A 206 7.39 -23.09 5.63
CA ALA A 206 7.34 -22.95 4.18
C ALA A 206 7.53 -21.48 3.76
N GLY A 207 6.84 -20.54 4.40
CA GLY A 207 7.02 -19.10 4.15
C GLY A 207 8.46 -18.64 4.46
N PHE A 208 9.05 -19.11 5.56
CA PHE A 208 10.45 -18.83 5.88
C PHE A 208 11.40 -19.40 4.81
N GLY A 209 11.18 -20.62 4.35
CA GLY A 209 11.95 -21.24 3.26
C GLY A 209 11.83 -20.46 1.94
N LEU A 210 10.60 -20.05 1.57
CA LEU A 210 10.36 -19.23 0.37
C LEU A 210 11.08 -17.87 0.43
N LYS A 211 11.21 -17.28 1.61
CA LYS A 211 11.94 -16.02 1.83
C LYS A 211 13.44 -16.14 1.53
N GLN A 212 14.00 -17.36 1.53
CA GLN A 212 15.41 -17.60 1.20
C GLN A 212 15.67 -17.76 -0.30
N ILE A 213 14.61 -17.89 -1.11
CA ILE A 213 14.74 -18.07 -2.57
C ILE A 213 15.03 -16.72 -3.23
N GLU A 214 16.11 -16.67 -3.97
CA GLU A 214 16.46 -15.53 -4.82
C GLU A 214 15.78 -15.67 -6.18
N TRP A 215 14.63 -15.02 -6.34
CA TRP A 215 13.82 -15.04 -7.58
C TRP A 215 14.41 -14.19 -8.70
N THR A 216 15.23 -13.23 -8.33
CA THR A 216 15.83 -12.22 -9.22
C THR A 216 17.29 -12.06 -8.85
N GLN A 217 18.10 -11.55 -9.79
CA GLN A 217 19.54 -11.44 -9.59
C GLN A 217 20.04 -10.05 -9.98
N PRO A 218 21.13 -9.57 -9.34
CA PRO A 218 21.78 -8.32 -9.77
C PRO A 218 22.10 -8.33 -11.26
N SER A 219 21.86 -7.20 -11.92
CA SER A 219 22.12 -7.00 -13.34
C SER A 219 22.81 -5.65 -13.55
N GLY A 220 23.97 -5.69 -14.17
CA GLY A 220 24.78 -4.50 -14.42
C GLY A 220 25.65 -4.09 -13.22
N ALA A 221 26.25 -2.90 -13.34
CA ALA A 221 27.08 -2.32 -12.29
C ALA A 221 26.22 -1.71 -11.18
N ALA A 222 26.82 -1.53 -10.02
CA ALA A 222 26.25 -0.74 -8.94
C ALA A 222 25.98 0.71 -9.41
N LEU A 223 24.91 1.29 -8.92
CA LEU A 223 24.46 2.63 -9.21
C LEU A 223 24.40 3.45 -7.91
N GLU A 224 25.12 4.55 -7.84
CA GLU A 224 24.97 5.48 -6.74
C GLU A 224 23.72 6.34 -6.96
N VAL A 225 22.79 6.34 -6.02
CA VAL A 225 21.57 7.16 -6.04
C VAL A 225 21.63 8.27 -5.02
N SER A 226 21.09 9.45 -5.37
CA SER A 226 20.84 10.57 -4.46
C SER A 226 19.36 10.86 -4.40
N LEU A 227 18.71 10.61 -3.26
CA LEU A 227 17.29 10.85 -3.03
C LEU A 227 17.13 12.16 -2.23
N LEU A 228 16.45 13.14 -2.80
CA LEU A 228 16.37 14.48 -2.23
C LEU A 228 15.06 14.67 -1.46
N GLN A 229 15.17 15.12 -0.20
CA GLN A 229 14.05 15.47 0.66
C GLN A 229 14.07 16.97 0.92
N GLY A 230 13.15 17.70 0.27
CA GLY A 230 13.11 19.17 0.35
C GLY A 230 12.51 19.70 1.63
N ASN A 231 11.64 18.90 2.29
CA ASN A 231 10.91 19.29 3.50
C ASN A 231 10.13 20.61 3.33
N ILE A 232 9.49 20.79 2.19
CA ILE A 232 8.67 21.98 1.92
C ILE A 232 7.28 21.76 2.56
N PRO A 233 6.89 22.60 3.55
CA PRO A 233 5.58 22.47 4.20
C PRO A 233 4.44 22.64 3.19
N GLN A 234 3.38 21.83 3.31
CA GLN A 234 2.27 21.81 2.35
C GLN A 234 1.53 23.14 2.28
N GLU A 235 1.42 23.85 3.40
CA GLU A 235 0.68 25.12 3.54
C GLU A 235 1.33 26.28 2.77
N ILE A 236 2.65 26.20 2.54
CA ILE A 236 3.40 27.26 1.85
C ILE A 236 3.83 26.85 0.45
N LYS A 237 3.72 25.58 0.10
CA LYS A 237 4.25 24.99 -1.14
C LYS A 237 3.78 25.72 -2.40
N TRP A 238 2.53 26.15 -2.44
CA TRP A 238 1.90 26.79 -3.60
C TRP A 238 1.87 28.32 -3.51
N ARG A 239 2.54 28.92 -2.54
CA ARG A 239 2.61 30.36 -2.38
C ARG A 239 3.69 30.94 -3.27
N ASP A 240 3.36 31.99 -4.04
CA ASP A 240 4.29 32.66 -4.96
C ASP A 240 5.52 33.22 -4.25
N ASP A 241 5.35 33.78 -3.02
CA ASP A 241 6.43 34.33 -2.21
C ASP A 241 7.42 33.25 -1.70
N GLN A 242 7.05 31.96 -1.71
CA GLN A 242 7.90 30.84 -1.29
C GLN A 242 8.53 30.08 -2.46
N LEU A 243 8.13 30.39 -3.68
CA LEU A 243 8.60 29.69 -4.88
C LEU A 243 10.13 29.72 -5.01
N VAL A 244 10.73 30.90 -4.87
CA VAL A 244 12.19 31.05 -4.97
C VAL A 244 12.90 30.23 -3.90
N ASN A 245 12.41 30.25 -2.65
CA ASN A 245 12.98 29.47 -1.56
C ASN A 245 12.90 27.96 -1.85
N THR A 246 11.81 27.49 -2.42
CA THR A 246 11.64 26.09 -2.83
C THR A 246 12.64 25.71 -3.92
N LEU A 247 12.78 26.53 -4.97
CA LEU A 247 13.70 26.28 -6.06
C LEU A 247 15.17 26.27 -5.56
N GLU A 248 15.56 27.22 -4.71
CA GLU A 248 16.90 27.30 -4.14
C GLU A 248 17.21 26.15 -3.18
N THR A 249 16.22 25.67 -2.43
CA THR A 249 16.36 24.48 -1.58
C THR A 249 16.73 23.26 -2.43
N TYR A 250 15.96 22.97 -3.47
CA TYR A 250 16.28 21.84 -4.35
C TYR A 250 17.54 22.05 -5.17
N ARG A 251 17.86 23.32 -5.58
CA ARG A 251 19.14 23.62 -6.25
C ARG A 251 20.32 23.23 -5.36
N ARG A 252 20.30 23.66 -4.09
CA ARG A 252 21.37 23.31 -3.14
C ARG A 252 21.47 21.78 -2.96
N LEU A 253 20.36 21.08 -2.75
CA LEU A 253 20.37 19.63 -2.59
C LEU A 253 20.90 18.91 -3.85
N VAL A 254 20.59 19.41 -5.06
CA VAL A 254 21.17 18.90 -6.31
C VAL A 254 22.66 19.16 -6.36
N ASP A 255 23.11 20.38 -6.05
CA ASP A 255 24.54 20.74 -6.08
C ASP A 255 25.38 19.90 -5.10
N GLU A 256 24.79 19.48 -3.97
CA GLU A 256 25.40 18.61 -2.96
C GLU A 256 25.34 17.11 -3.31
N SER A 257 24.55 16.70 -4.30
CA SER A 257 24.36 15.30 -4.65
C SER A 257 25.52 14.75 -5.51
N THR A 258 25.92 13.50 -5.25
CA THR A 258 27.00 12.81 -5.98
C THR A 258 26.49 11.64 -6.82
N GLY A 259 25.25 11.21 -6.63
CA GLY A 259 24.68 10.06 -7.29
C GLY A 259 24.59 10.19 -8.80
N GLN A 260 24.79 9.08 -9.51
CA GLN A 260 24.55 8.96 -10.93
C GLN A 260 23.05 9.04 -11.26
N LEU A 261 22.19 8.66 -10.32
CA LEU A 261 20.75 8.85 -10.43
C LEU A 261 20.27 9.75 -9.29
N ILE A 262 19.88 10.97 -9.63
CA ILE A 262 19.38 11.96 -8.69
C ILE A 262 17.86 11.98 -8.77
N ILE A 263 17.16 11.85 -7.64
CA ILE A 263 15.69 11.76 -7.62
C ILE A 263 15.12 12.84 -6.70
N LEU A 264 14.33 13.75 -7.27
CA LEU A 264 13.51 14.73 -6.57
C LEU A 264 12.08 14.18 -6.39
N PRO A 265 11.39 14.51 -5.28
CA PRO A 265 10.08 13.96 -5.00
C PRO A 265 8.97 14.46 -5.94
N GLU A 266 7.76 13.94 -5.73
CA GLU A 266 6.53 14.38 -6.41
C GLU A 266 6.30 15.87 -6.24
N THR A 267 6.01 16.54 -7.35
CA THR A 267 5.76 17.99 -7.38
C THR A 267 6.84 18.77 -6.60
N ALA A 268 8.12 18.44 -6.85
CA ALA A 268 9.24 19.11 -6.18
C ALA A 268 9.20 20.62 -6.40
N PHE A 269 8.86 21.03 -7.63
CA PHE A 269 8.56 22.42 -7.95
C PHE A 269 7.04 22.58 -8.12
N PRO A 270 6.43 23.55 -7.43
CA PRO A 270 5.02 23.89 -7.59
C PRO A 270 4.79 24.76 -8.84
N LEU A 271 5.33 24.33 -9.96
CA LEU A 271 5.26 24.99 -11.27
C LEU A 271 5.01 23.95 -12.34
N PHE A 272 4.20 24.32 -13.34
CA PHE A 272 4.15 23.52 -14.56
C PHE A 272 5.52 23.47 -15.23
N TYR A 273 5.86 22.33 -15.81
CA TYR A 273 7.15 22.09 -16.46
C TYR A 273 7.60 23.24 -17.38
N HIS A 274 6.69 23.76 -18.21
CA HIS A 274 7.01 24.85 -19.16
C HIS A 274 7.17 26.23 -18.49
N HIS A 275 6.80 26.39 -17.23
CA HIS A 275 7.03 27.59 -16.44
C HIS A 275 8.29 27.51 -15.57
N VAL A 276 8.91 26.33 -15.44
CA VAL A 276 10.17 26.21 -14.70
C VAL A 276 11.26 27.04 -15.41
N PRO A 277 11.95 27.96 -14.71
CA PRO A 277 12.99 28.74 -15.34
C PRO A 277 14.10 27.85 -15.92
N LYS A 278 14.40 28.01 -17.19
CA LYS A 278 15.35 27.16 -17.94
C LYS A 278 16.70 27.03 -17.22
N ILE A 279 17.16 28.10 -16.58
CA ILE A 279 18.43 28.11 -15.85
C ILE A 279 18.53 27.01 -14.78
N TYR A 280 17.42 26.65 -14.09
CA TYR A 280 17.40 25.53 -13.13
C TYR A 280 17.50 24.20 -13.83
N LEU A 281 16.71 23.97 -14.90
CA LEU A 281 16.74 22.72 -15.66
C LEU A 281 18.11 22.49 -16.32
N GLU A 282 18.70 23.54 -16.87
CA GLU A 282 20.05 23.50 -17.47
C GLU A 282 21.12 23.15 -16.41
N LYS A 283 21.09 23.80 -15.25
CA LYS A 283 22.00 23.49 -14.15
C LYS A 283 21.85 22.07 -13.64
N PHE A 284 20.62 21.60 -13.45
CA PHE A 284 20.34 20.23 -12.99
C PHE A 284 20.81 19.21 -14.03
N THR A 285 20.53 19.46 -15.31
CA THR A 285 21.02 18.61 -16.41
C THR A 285 22.54 18.56 -16.45
N ALA A 286 23.20 19.71 -16.31
CA ALA A 286 24.66 19.80 -16.31
C ALA A 286 25.27 19.06 -15.11
N HIS A 287 24.65 19.19 -13.90
CA HIS A 287 25.11 18.51 -12.70
C HIS A 287 24.95 16.97 -12.84
N ALA A 288 23.79 16.50 -13.29
CA ALA A 288 23.56 15.07 -13.52
C ALA A 288 24.55 14.48 -14.56
N ARG A 289 24.82 15.21 -15.65
CA ARG A 289 25.85 14.83 -16.64
C ARG A 289 27.24 14.78 -16.04
N LYS A 290 27.59 15.74 -15.20
CA LYS A 290 28.90 15.78 -14.49
C LYS A 290 29.07 14.54 -13.62
N ASN A 291 28.00 14.07 -12.98
CA ASN A 291 27.99 12.84 -12.19
C ASN A 291 27.91 11.56 -13.07
N GLY A 292 27.88 11.70 -14.41
CA GLY A 292 27.84 10.59 -15.34
C GLY A 292 26.47 9.91 -15.48
N GLY A 293 25.38 10.62 -15.12
CA GLY A 293 24.06 10.02 -15.09
C GLY A 293 22.90 10.98 -15.38
N ASP A 294 21.78 10.76 -14.71
CA ASP A 294 20.50 11.41 -14.95
C ASP A 294 19.81 11.88 -13.65
N LEU A 295 18.93 12.85 -13.80
CA LEU A 295 18.08 13.37 -12.74
C LEU A 295 16.61 13.11 -13.11
N LEU A 296 15.84 12.64 -12.14
CA LEU A 296 14.39 12.49 -12.22
C LEU A 296 13.72 13.50 -11.30
N ILE A 297 12.70 14.21 -11.79
CA ILE A 297 11.98 15.23 -11.04
C ILE A 297 10.47 15.09 -11.21
N GLY A 298 9.73 15.08 -10.10
CA GLY A 298 8.28 15.19 -10.10
C GLY A 298 7.83 16.62 -10.38
N LEU A 299 7.06 16.84 -11.43
CA LEU A 299 6.52 18.14 -11.86
C LEU A 299 5.11 17.98 -12.43
N PRO A 300 4.22 18.97 -12.20
CA PRO A 300 3.00 19.04 -12.97
C PRO A 300 3.30 19.44 -14.42
N GLU A 301 2.61 18.78 -15.35
CA GLU A 301 2.72 19.03 -16.80
C GLU A 301 1.38 19.53 -17.33
N ARG A 302 1.38 20.47 -18.25
CA ARG A 302 0.24 20.89 -19.04
C ARG A 302 0.53 20.68 -20.50
N THR A 303 -0.39 20.03 -21.22
CA THR A 303 -0.31 19.87 -22.67
C THR A 303 -1.08 20.99 -23.39
N ASP A 304 -0.87 21.14 -24.71
CA ASP A 304 -1.58 22.11 -25.55
C ASP A 304 -3.10 21.91 -25.57
N GLN A 305 -3.57 20.75 -25.11
CA GLN A 305 -5.00 20.39 -25.04
C GLN A 305 -5.64 20.68 -23.67
N ASP A 306 -5.02 21.51 -22.83
CA ASP A 306 -5.47 21.85 -21.48
C ASP A 306 -5.61 20.67 -20.49
N HIS A 307 -4.93 19.56 -20.78
CA HIS A 307 -4.83 18.44 -19.84
C HIS A 307 -3.65 18.65 -18.89
N TYR A 308 -3.91 18.43 -17.61
CA TYR A 308 -2.91 18.49 -16.56
C TYR A 308 -2.51 17.07 -16.15
N TYR A 309 -1.20 16.84 -16.00
CA TYR A 309 -0.66 15.57 -15.55
C TYR A 309 0.27 15.77 -14.37
N ASN A 310 0.18 14.90 -13.39
CA ASN A 310 1.21 14.72 -12.39
C ASN A 310 2.27 13.81 -13.01
N SER A 311 3.49 14.33 -13.20
CA SER A 311 4.48 13.68 -14.08
C SER A 311 5.85 13.59 -13.41
N VAL A 312 6.66 12.64 -13.88
CA VAL A 312 8.10 12.57 -13.62
C VAL A 312 8.83 12.73 -14.94
N LEU A 313 9.77 13.67 -14.96
CA LEU A 313 10.60 13.95 -16.13
C LEU A 313 12.06 13.60 -15.86
N SER A 314 12.76 13.11 -16.89
CA SER A 314 14.19 12.80 -16.84
C SER A 314 15.01 13.89 -17.53
N PHE A 315 16.16 14.23 -16.94
CA PHE A 315 17.15 15.16 -17.48
C PHE A 315 18.55 14.64 -17.19
N GLY A 316 19.48 14.75 -18.13
CA GLY A 316 20.86 14.33 -17.91
C GLY A 316 21.55 13.83 -19.16
N SER A 317 22.25 12.72 -19.02
CA SER A 317 22.99 12.07 -20.14
C SER A 317 22.07 11.34 -21.10
N SER A 318 20.98 10.79 -20.61
CA SER A 318 19.95 10.13 -21.43
C SER A 318 19.00 11.15 -22.09
N PRO A 319 18.31 10.79 -23.19
CA PRO A 319 17.24 11.61 -23.73
C PRO A 319 16.15 11.86 -22.70
N THR A 320 15.55 13.05 -22.72
CA THR A 320 14.42 13.39 -21.84
C THR A 320 13.24 12.45 -22.11
N GLN A 321 12.71 11.87 -21.06
CA GLN A 321 11.56 10.97 -21.05
C GLN A 321 10.57 11.45 -19.99
N ILE A 322 9.30 11.06 -20.13
CA ILE A 322 8.20 11.48 -19.26
C ILE A 322 7.39 10.25 -18.85
N TYR A 323 7.11 10.15 -17.54
CA TYR A 323 6.10 9.27 -16.99
C TYR A 323 4.96 10.11 -16.41
N ARG A 324 3.71 9.78 -16.70
CA ARG A 324 2.51 10.46 -16.22
C ARG A 324 1.73 9.56 -15.28
N LYS A 325 1.36 10.07 -14.12
CA LYS A 325 0.60 9.33 -13.12
C LYS A 325 -0.66 8.71 -13.72
N LEU A 326 -0.82 7.41 -13.53
CA LEU A 326 -1.96 6.64 -14.04
C LEU A 326 -3.08 6.56 -13.01
N HIS A 327 -2.71 6.22 -11.76
CA HIS A 327 -3.68 6.04 -10.68
C HIS A 327 -3.81 7.31 -9.84
N LEU A 328 -4.86 8.07 -10.10
CA LEU A 328 -5.12 9.34 -9.41
C LEU A 328 -5.81 9.12 -8.06
N VAL A 329 -5.50 9.99 -7.10
CA VAL A 329 -6.12 9.99 -5.76
C VAL A 329 -7.52 10.63 -5.84
N PRO A 330 -8.58 9.88 -5.47
CA PRO A 330 -9.93 10.44 -5.41
C PRO A 330 -10.00 11.63 -4.45
N PHE A 331 -10.73 12.68 -4.81
CA PHE A 331 -10.91 13.94 -4.09
C PHE A 331 -9.64 14.76 -3.85
N GLY A 332 -8.46 14.21 -4.14
CA GLY A 332 -7.18 14.93 -4.06
C GLY A 332 -6.68 15.39 -5.44
N GLU A 333 -6.86 14.56 -6.46
CA GLU A 333 -6.38 14.82 -7.83
C GLU A 333 -7.53 14.86 -8.85
N PHE A 334 -8.66 14.24 -8.54
CA PHE A 334 -9.88 14.33 -9.35
C PHE A 334 -11.13 14.12 -8.47
N ILE A 335 -12.29 14.59 -8.95
CA ILE A 335 -13.57 14.35 -8.27
C ILE A 335 -14.29 13.17 -8.93
N PRO A 336 -14.40 12.03 -8.21
CA PRO A 336 -15.18 10.91 -8.70
C PRO A 336 -16.68 11.26 -8.72
N LEU A 337 -17.44 10.65 -9.66
CA LEU A 337 -18.90 10.88 -9.79
C LEU A 337 -19.25 12.37 -9.77
N ARG A 338 -18.60 13.18 -10.59
CA ARG A 338 -18.71 14.64 -10.65
C ARG A 338 -20.15 15.19 -10.61
N PRO A 339 -21.17 14.54 -11.22
CA PRO A 339 -22.56 15.01 -11.09
C PRO A 339 -23.08 14.99 -9.64
N VAL A 340 -22.53 14.12 -8.79
CA VAL A 340 -22.94 13.98 -7.37
C VAL A 340 -22.07 14.80 -6.44
N PHE A 341 -20.76 14.81 -6.67
CA PHE A 341 -19.78 15.41 -5.78
C PHE A 341 -19.13 16.69 -6.31
N GLY A 342 -19.55 17.20 -7.48
CA GLY A 342 -18.94 18.39 -8.11
C GLY A 342 -19.00 19.65 -7.23
N TRP A 343 -20.00 19.79 -6.35
CA TRP A 343 -20.10 20.88 -5.39
C TRP A 343 -18.93 20.93 -4.38
N LEU A 344 -18.23 19.82 -4.20
CA LEU A 344 -17.03 19.78 -3.34
C LEU A 344 -15.87 20.61 -3.91
N LEU A 345 -15.85 20.89 -5.21
CA LEU A 345 -14.85 21.79 -5.82
C LEU A 345 -14.88 23.18 -5.21
N ASP A 346 -16.10 23.66 -4.85
CA ASP A 346 -16.28 24.97 -4.25
C ASP A 346 -15.88 25.00 -2.77
N VAL A 347 -15.85 23.83 -2.12
CA VAL A 347 -15.52 23.66 -0.69
C VAL A 347 -14.04 23.28 -0.49
N LEU A 348 -13.50 22.44 -1.38
CA LEU A 348 -12.12 21.96 -1.31
C LEU A 348 -11.20 22.93 -2.07
N GLN A 349 -10.45 23.74 -1.35
CA GLN A 349 -9.46 24.65 -1.96
C GLN A 349 -8.14 23.89 -2.27
N ILE A 350 -8.23 22.79 -3.04
CA ILE A 350 -7.07 22.02 -3.44
C ILE A 350 -6.50 22.59 -4.73
N PRO A 351 -5.25 23.03 -4.75
CA PRO A 351 -4.60 23.48 -5.99
C PRO A 351 -4.52 22.36 -7.02
N LEU A 352 -4.76 22.68 -8.29
CA LEU A 352 -4.65 21.74 -9.41
C LEU A 352 -5.54 20.49 -9.27
N LEU A 353 -6.81 20.67 -8.89
CA LEU A 353 -7.80 19.62 -9.03
C LEU A 353 -8.11 19.34 -10.51
N ASP A 354 -8.34 18.07 -10.83
CA ASP A 354 -8.77 17.58 -12.16
C ASP A 354 -7.57 17.18 -13.08
N PHE A 355 -6.59 16.51 -12.49
CA PHE A 355 -5.52 15.87 -13.27
C PHE A 355 -6.08 14.82 -14.23
N SER A 356 -5.43 14.72 -15.38
CA SER A 356 -5.67 13.67 -16.37
C SER A 356 -4.82 12.43 -16.05
N ARG A 357 -5.35 11.25 -16.40
CA ARG A 357 -4.62 9.98 -16.22
C ARG A 357 -3.60 9.78 -17.32
N GLY A 358 -2.42 9.28 -16.96
CA GLY A 358 -1.43 8.79 -17.92
C GLY A 358 -1.89 7.52 -18.66
N SER A 359 -1.15 7.12 -19.67
CA SER A 359 -1.41 5.88 -20.41
C SER A 359 -1.03 4.64 -19.59
N PRO A 360 -1.83 3.56 -19.60
CA PRO A 360 -1.50 2.32 -18.87
C PRO A 360 -0.32 1.54 -19.48
N GLY A 361 0.11 1.86 -20.71
CA GLY A 361 1.19 1.18 -21.42
C GLY A 361 2.54 1.89 -21.34
N GLN A 362 2.73 2.79 -20.37
CA GLN A 362 4.00 3.50 -20.20
C GLN A 362 5.14 2.54 -19.88
N GLN A 363 6.28 2.74 -20.55
CA GLN A 363 7.46 1.93 -20.39
C GLN A 363 8.35 2.48 -19.25
N PRO A 364 9.21 1.63 -18.64
CA PRO A 364 10.22 2.11 -17.71
C PRO A 364 11.11 3.19 -18.34
N LEU A 365 11.49 4.19 -17.54
CA LEU A 365 12.43 5.22 -17.99
C LEU A 365 13.85 4.63 -18.09
N LYS A 366 14.52 4.90 -19.20
CA LYS A 366 15.92 4.48 -19.45
C LYS A 366 16.84 5.59 -18.99
N VAL A 367 17.38 5.50 -17.78
CA VAL A 367 18.18 6.54 -17.13
C VAL A 367 19.33 5.93 -16.32
N ALA A 368 20.48 6.58 -16.33
CA ALA A 368 21.69 6.15 -15.58
C ALA A 368 22.03 4.66 -15.80
N GLY A 369 21.86 4.14 -17.03
CA GLY A 369 22.12 2.74 -17.37
C GLY A 369 21.09 1.72 -16.83
N GLN A 370 20.02 2.19 -16.21
CA GLN A 370 18.94 1.35 -15.66
C GLN A 370 17.62 1.54 -16.41
N GLN A 371 16.71 0.60 -16.25
CA GLN A 371 15.31 0.72 -16.62
C GLN A 371 14.48 0.91 -15.34
N VAL A 372 14.05 2.15 -15.08
CA VAL A 372 13.40 2.55 -13.84
C VAL A 372 11.88 2.51 -14.02
N ALA A 373 11.20 1.61 -13.30
CA ALA A 373 9.76 1.63 -13.17
C ALA A 373 9.36 2.77 -12.22
N VAL A 374 8.74 3.80 -12.77
CA VAL A 374 8.25 4.95 -12.02
C VAL A 374 6.86 4.66 -11.49
N ASN A 375 6.63 5.03 -10.24
CA ASN A 375 5.30 5.15 -9.64
C ASN A 375 5.25 6.42 -8.79
N ILE A 376 4.12 7.14 -8.86
CA ILE A 376 3.95 8.42 -8.18
C ILE A 376 3.00 8.26 -7.00
N CYS A 377 3.51 8.47 -5.78
CA CYS A 377 2.77 8.48 -4.53
C CYS A 377 1.94 7.20 -4.35
N TYR A 378 0.63 7.33 -4.28
CA TYR A 378 -0.36 6.26 -4.06
C TYR A 378 -0.31 5.11 -5.07
N GLU A 379 0.34 5.26 -6.23
CA GLU A 379 0.45 4.19 -7.25
C GLU A 379 1.13 2.94 -6.73
N ASP A 380 2.07 3.05 -5.78
CA ASP A 380 2.73 1.89 -5.20
C ASP A 380 1.80 1.01 -4.35
N ALA A 381 0.62 1.50 -3.97
CA ALA A 381 -0.41 0.68 -3.33
C ALA A 381 -1.02 -0.38 -4.27
N PHE A 382 -0.87 -0.21 -5.60
CA PHE A 382 -1.49 -1.06 -6.63
C PHE A 382 -0.45 -1.97 -7.30
N GLY A 383 -0.15 -3.09 -6.67
CA GLY A 383 0.87 -4.05 -7.16
C GLY A 383 0.65 -4.49 -8.61
N GLU A 384 -0.60 -4.70 -9.05
CA GLU A 384 -0.92 -5.04 -10.45
C GLU A 384 -0.59 -3.92 -11.45
N GLU A 385 -0.54 -2.67 -11.01
CA GLU A 385 -0.12 -1.57 -11.87
C GLU A 385 1.40 -1.45 -11.92
N VAL A 386 2.07 -1.62 -10.78
CA VAL A 386 3.54 -1.60 -10.68
C VAL A 386 4.16 -2.69 -11.56
N ILE A 387 3.61 -3.92 -11.55
CA ILE A 387 4.17 -5.03 -12.33
C ILE A 387 4.00 -4.87 -13.85
N ARG A 388 3.17 -3.94 -14.36
CA ARG A 388 3.04 -3.70 -15.82
C ARG A 388 4.34 -3.25 -16.46
N GLN A 389 5.24 -2.65 -15.71
CA GLN A 389 6.56 -2.22 -16.18
C GLN A 389 7.63 -3.32 -16.01
N LEU A 390 7.25 -4.48 -15.49
CA LEU A 390 8.12 -5.65 -15.25
C LEU A 390 7.82 -6.77 -16.25
N PRO A 391 8.79 -7.62 -16.55
CA PRO A 391 10.13 -7.74 -15.96
C PRO A 391 11.18 -6.79 -16.52
N GLN A 392 10.84 -5.88 -17.45
CA GLN A 392 11.79 -5.01 -18.15
C GLN A 392 12.51 -4.05 -17.20
N ALA A 393 11.78 -3.51 -16.21
CA ALA A 393 12.38 -2.62 -15.24
C ALA A 393 13.36 -3.36 -14.32
N THR A 394 14.51 -2.71 -14.10
CA THR A 394 15.58 -3.22 -13.23
C THR A 394 15.54 -2.61 -11.83
N LEU A 395 14.86 -1.47 -11.68
CA LEU A 395 14.75 -0.69 -10.46
C LEU A 395 13.34 -0.12 -10.34
N LEU A 396 12.80 -0.02 -9.13
CA LEU A 396 11.56 0.70 -8.84
C LEU A 396 11.89 2.07 -8.23
N ALA A 397 11.16 3.11 -8.62
CA ALA A 397 11.27 4.44 -8.02
C ALA A 397 9.89 5.00 -7.65
N ASN A 398 9.69 5.34 -6.37
CA ASN A 398 8.49 6.02 -5.92
C ASN A 398 8.78 7.49 -5.61
N PHE A 399 7.93 8.36 -6.16
CA PHE A 399 7.99 9.82 -6.00
C PHE A 399 6.77 10.25 -5.19
N SER A 400 6.96 10.76 -3.97
CA SER A 400 5.81 11.04 -3.10
C SER A 400 5.85 12.40 -2.43
N ASN A 401 4.66 12.94 -2.17
CA ASN A 401 4.47 14.11 -1.32
C ASN A 401 3.61 13.75 -0.11
N ASP A 402 4.21 13.06 0.86
CA ASP A 402 3.53 12.62 2.08
C ASP A 402 3.17 13.78 3.04
N ALA A 403 3.45 15.06 2.66
CA ALA A 403 3.13 16.24 3.48
C ALA A 403 1.63 16.34 3.82
N TRP A 404 0.76 15.82 2.95
CA TRP A 404 -0.68 15.74 3.17
C TRP A 404 -1.10 14.91 4.42
N PHE A 405 -0.19 14.09 4.93
CA PHE A 405 -0.48 13.21 6.06
C PHE A 405 0.01 13.78 7.40
N GLY A 406 0.72 14.92 7.40
CA GLY A 406 1.28 15.54 8.60
C GLY A 406 2.09 14.56 9.45
N HIS A 407 2.06 14.77 10.76
CA HIS A 407 2.77 13.93 11.74
C HIS A 407 2.01 12.64 12.11
N SER A 408 1.21 12.08 11.20
CA SER A 408 0.47 10.84 11.41
C SER A 408 1.32 9.59 11.12
N ILE A 409 0.70 8.41 11.29
CA ILE A 409 1.32 7.13 10.97
C ILE A 409 1.38 6.83 9.46
N ALA A 410 0.64 7.59 8.63
CA ALA A 410 0.49 7.31 7.20
C ALA A 410 1.81 7.29 6.42
N PRO A 411 2.79 8.19 6.61
CA PRO A 411 4.07 8.12 5.87
C PRO A 411 4.82 6.80 6.08
N LEU A 412 4.75 6.23 7.29
CA LEU A 412 5.41 4.95 7.60
C LEU A 412 4.59 3.75 7.10
N GLN A 413 3.26 3.84 7.11
CA GLN A 413 2.41 2.84 6.43
C GLN A 413 2.67 2.83 4.93
N HIS A 414 2.85 4.01 4.31
CA HIS A 414 3.18 4.13 2.90
C HIS A 414 4.57 3.53 2.58
N LEU A 415 5.56 3.74 3.45
CA LEU A 415 6.85 3.06 3.35
C LEU A 415 6.68 1.53 3.41
N GLN A 416 5.83 1.01 4.29
CA GLN A 416 5.57 -0.44 4.39
C GLN A 416 4.91 -1.00 3.12
N ILE A 417 4.08 -0.22 2.44
CA ILE A 417 3.54 -0.57 1.12
C ILE A 417 4.69 -0.70 0.10
N SER A 418 5.59 0.27 0.04
CA SER A 418 6.78 0.24 -0.83
C SER A 418 7.69 -0.97 -0.52
N GLN A 419 7.83 -1.35 0.77
CA GLN A 419 8.56 -2.56 1.18
C GLN A 419 7.92 -3.82 0.58
N MET A 420 6.59 -3.91 0.58
CA MET A 420 5.88 -5.03 -0.04
C MET A 420 6.11 -5.05 -1.56
N ARG A 421 6.10 -3.89 -2.24
CA ARG A 421 6.38 -3.82 -3.70
C ARG A 421 7.79 -4.33 -4.03
N ALA A 422 8.79 -3.91 -3.27
CA ALA A 422 10.16 -4.41 -3.45
C ALA A 422 10.23 -5.94 -3.30
N LEU A 423 9.58 -6.47 -2.27
CA LEU A 423 9.54 -7.91 -1.97
C LEU A 423 8.80 -8.72 -3.05
N GLU A 424 7.62 -8.26 -3.48
CA GLU A 424 6.81 -8.92 -4.52
C GLU A 424 7.53 -9.02 -5.85
N THR A 425 8.29 -7.99 -6.20
CA THR A 425 8.91 -7.86 -7.52
C THR A 425 10.38 -8.30 -7.55
N GLY A 426 11.00 -8.47 -6.38
CA GLY A 426 12.43 -8.76 -6.28
C GLY A 426 13.29 -7.64 -6.86
N ARG A 427 12.92 -6.38 -6.61
CA ARG A 427 13.63 -5.18 -7.09
C ARG A 427 13.97 -4.27 -5.92
N TYR A 428 15.07 -3.52 -6.05
CA TYR A 428 15.25 -2.35 -5.21
C TYR A 428 14.11 -1.36 -5.43
N MET A 429 13.64 -0.73 -4.35
CA MET A 429 12.77 0.43 -4.40
C MET A 429 13.52 1.63 -3.84
N VAL A 430 13.73 2.65 -4.65
CA VAL A 430 14.23 3.96 -4.22
C VAL A 430 13.05 4.90 -4.07
N ARG A 431 12.89 5.49 -2.90
CA ARG A 431 11.74 6.31 -2.56
C ARG A 431 12.19 7.72 -2.19
N ALA A 432 11.82 8.72 -3.00
CA ALA A 432 12.04 10.13 -2.70
C ALA A 432 10.73 10.78 -2.26
N THR A 433 10.73 11.36 -1.06
CA THR A 433 9.55 12.02 -0.50
C THR A 433 9.87 13.47 -0.12
N ASN A 434 8.85 14.34 -0.10
CA ASN A 434 9.06 15.73 0.32
C ASN A 434 9.30 15.83 1.84
N THR A 435 8.40 15.31 2.67
CA THR A 435 8.48 15.37 4.16
C THR A 435 8.43 13.98 4.80
N GLY A 436 8.08 12.96 4.02
CA GLY A 436 7.82 11.60 4.48
C GLY A 436 9.09 10.75 4.61
N ALA A 437 8.93 9.44 4.42
CA ALA A 437 10.00 8.48 4.57
C ALA A 437 10.78 8.30 3.26
N THR A 438 11.78 9.15 3.01
CA THR A 438 12.77 8.95 1.94
C THR A 438 13.66 7.78 2.31
N ALA A 439 13.72 6.74 1.46
CA ALA A 439 14.38 5.48 1.81
C ALA A 439 14.87 4.70 0.59
N VAL A 440 15.82 3.80 0.84
CA VAL A 440 16.26 2.75 -0.07
C VAL A 440 15.86 1.40 0.53
N ILE A 441 15.14 0.60 -0.26
CA ILE A 441 14.59 -0.70 0.14
C ILE A 441 15.19 -1.76 -0.79
N ASN A 442 15.72 -2.85 -0.20
CA ASN A 442 16.29 -3.95 -0.96
C ASN A 442 15.22 -4.90 -1.54
N PRO A 443 15.59 -5.83 -2.45
CA PRO A 443 14.65 -6.80 -3.03
C PRO A 443 13.96 -7.73 -2.02
N ARG A 444 14.42 -7.76 -0.76
CA ARG A 444 13.79 -8.51 0.34
C ARG A 444 12.80 -7.66 1.14
N GLY A 445 12.53 -6.43 0.71
CA GLY A 445 11.63 -5.49 1.39
C GLY A 445 12.23 -4.84 2.64
N GLU A 446 13.52 -4.97 2.88
CA GLU A 446 14.21 -4.40 4.05
C GLU A 446 14.66 -2.97 3.73
N VAL A 447 14.42 -2.03 4.63
CA VAL A 447 14.91 -0.66 4.54
C VAL A 447 16.40 -0.65 4.89
N LEU A 448 17.24 -0.34 3.89
CA LEU A 448 18.69 -0.26 4.07
C LEU A 448 19.13 1.10 4.62
N SER A 449 18.45 2.17 4.19
CA SER A 449 18.73 3.52 4.62
C SER A 449 17.47 4.36 4.54
N GLN A 450 17.27 5.27 5.50
CA GLN A 450 16.12 6.15 5.58
C GLN A 450 16.50 7.48 6.20
N LEU A 451 15.99 8.58 5.64
CA LEU A 451 16.08 9.91 6.28
C LEU A 451 15.08 10.06 7.43
N PRO A 452 15.39 10.84 8.44
CA PRO A 452 14.38 11.29 9.38
C PRO A 452 13.26 12.06 8.65
N LEU A 453 12.02 11.83 9.07
CA LEU A 453 10.89 12.59 8.53
C LEU A 453 11.04 14.09 8.87
N PHE A 454 10.46 14.95 8.05
CA PHE A 454 10.44 16.40 8.27
C PHE A 454 11.83 17.04 8.40
N THR A 455 12.81 16.52 7.67
CA THR A 455 14.16 17.10 7.57
C THR A 455 14.51 17.44 6.12
N THR A 456 15.27 18.50 5.91
CA THR A 456 15.82 18.81 4.59
C THR A 456 17.18 18.12 4.46
N ALA A 457 17.28 17.12 3.61
CA ALA A 457 18.50 16.31 3.47
C ALA A 457 18.56 15.56 2.13
N THR A 458 19.72 15.03 1.80
CA THR A 458 19.96 14.09 0.69
C THR A 458 20.38 12.74 1.26
N LEU A 459 19.71 11.67 0.82
CA LEU A 459 20.12 10.30 1.10
C LEU A 459 20.92 9.77 -0.08
N GLN A 460 22.16 9.40 0.18
CA GLN A 460 23.05 8.77 -0.80
C GLN A 460 23.18 7.28 -0.46
N HIS A 461 23.06 6.43 -1.47
CA HIS A 461 23.18 4.97 -1.30
C HIS A 461 23.53 4.30 -2.62
N GLU A 462 24.22 3.16 -2.52
CA GLU A 462 24.55 2.32 -3.65
C GLU A 462 23.45 1.25 -3.83
N VAL A 463 22.91 1.13 -5.05
CA VAL A 463 21.89 0.14 -5.39
C VAL A 463 22.29 -0.62 -6.64
N TRP A 464 21.65 -1.77 -6.90
CA TRP A 464 21.86 -2.56 -8.10
C TRP A 464 20.54 -2.67 -8.87
N GLY A 465 20.63 -2.65 -10.20
CA GLY A 465 19.56 -3.16 -11.03
C GLY A 465 19.40 -4.66 -10.83
N TYR A 466 18.16 -5.16 -10.90
CA TYR A 466 17.87 -6.58 -10.80
C TYR A 466 17.14 -7.07 -12.06
N GLY A 467 17.55 -8.22 -12.58
CA GLY A 467 16.90 -8.92 -13.68
C GLY A 467 16.14 -10.16 -13.24
N GLY A 468 15.38 -10.77 -14.17
CA GLY A 468 14.52 -11.91 -13.87
C GLY A 468 13.10 -11.49 -13.48
N ALA A 469 12.28 -12.44 -13.07
CA ALA A 469 10.89 -12.20 -12.66
C ALA A 469 10.51 -13.10 -11.49
N THR A 470 9.83 -12.55 -10.50
CA THR A 470 9.14 -13.36 -9.50
C THR A 470 7.89 -13.99 -10.13
N PRO A 471 7.37 -15.10 -9.60
CA PRO A 471 6.11 -15.64 -10.06
C PRO A 471 4.97 -14.62 -10.04
N TYR A 472 4.89 -13.75 -9.00
CA TYR A 472 3.88 -12.71 -8.93
C TYR A 472 3.96 -11.71 -10.11
N VAL A 473 5.16 -11.35 -10.56
CA VAL A 473 5.33 -10.49 -11.76
C VAL A 473 4.75 -11.15 -13.00
N LEU A 474 4.78 -12.49 -13.10
CA LEU A 474 4.30 -13.22 -14.28
C LEU A 474 2.78 -13.40 -14.31
N TRP A 475 2.15 -13.63 -13.15
CA TRP A 475 0.73 -13.96 -13.11
C TRP A 475 -0.13 -12.98 -12.29
N GLY A 476 0.45 -11.95 -11.68
CA GLY A 476 -0.29 -10.96 -10.89
C GLY A 476 -1.14 -11.60 -9.80
N ASN A 477 -2.35 -11.06 -9.60
CA ASN A 477 -3.30 -11.59 -8.63
C ASN A 477 -4.07 -12.83 -9.11
N TYR A 478 -3.93 -13.28 -10.39
CA TYR A 478 -4.71 -14.41 -10.90
C TYR A 478 -4.49 -15.70 -10.10
N ALA A 479 -3.26 -15.95 -9.63
CA ALA A 479 -2.94 -17.15 -8.88
C ALA A 479 -3.65 -17.19 -7.51
N VAL A 480 -3.66 -16.10 -6.76
CA VAL A 480 -4.36 -16.02 -5.47
C VAL A 480 -5.88 -16.02 -5.65
N LEU A 481 -6.40 -15.39 -6.71
CA LEU A 481 -7.84 -15.45 -7.03
C LEU A 481 -8.27 -16.86 -7.37
N LEU A 482 -7.48 -17.59 -8.18
CA LEU A 482 -7.72 -19.01 -8.45
C LEU A 482 -7.71 -19.83 -7.16
N LEU A 483 -6.74 -19.60 -6.26
CA LEU A 483 -6.69 -20.25 -4.95
C LEU A 483 -7.97 -19.99 -4.14
N CYS A 484 -8.47 -18.75 -4.12
CA CYS A 484 -9.72 -18.39 -3.44
C CYS A 484 -10.95 -19.12 -4.07
N VAL A 485 -11.01 -19.18 -5.39
CA VAL A 485 -12.08 -19.89 -6.10
C VAL A 485 -12.05 -21.39 -5.78
N LEU A 486 -10.88 -22.03 -5.83
CA LEU A 486 -10.71 -23.45 -5.50
C LEU A 486 -11.05 -23.73 -4.04
N ALA A 487 -10.64 -22.90 -3.10
CA ALA A 487 -10.98 -23.03 -1.68
C ALA A 487 -12.50 -22.91 -1.46
N SER A 488 -13.15 -21.95 -2.14
CA SER A 488 -14.60 -21.75 -2.07
C SER A 488 -15.37 -22.95 -2.67
N ALA A 489 -14.92 -23.46 -3.81
CA ALA A 489 -15.50 -24.64 -4.47
C ALA A 489 -15.34 -25.90 -3.60
N ALA A 490 -14.16 -26.11 -3.02
CA ALA A 490 -13.91 -27.23 -2.10
C ALA A 490 -14.83 -27.16 -0.87
N ASN A 491 -14.96 -25.96 -0.25
CA ASN A 491 -15.89 -25.77 0.86
C ASN A 491 -17.33 -26.06 0.46
N PHE A 492 -17.78 -25.63 -0.72
CA PHE A 492 -19.13 -25.89 -1.23
C PHE A 492 -19.38 -27.40 -1.45
N MET A 493 -18.44 -28.13 -2.05
CA MET A 493 -18.54 -29.57 -2.24
C MET A 493 -18.61 -30.31 -0.91
N LEU A 494 -17.80 -29.94 0.08
CA LEU A 494 -17.83 -30.53 1.42
C LEU A 494 -19.14 -30.24 2.15
N SER A 495 -19.70 -29.05 2.02
CA SER A 495 -20.99 -28.70 2.61
C SER A 495 -22.16 -29.54 2.03
N ARG A 496 -22.18 -29.77 0.71
CA ARG A 496 -23.20 -30.62 0.07
C ARG A 496 -23.13 -32.07 0.53
N ARG A 497 -21.93 -32.65 0.69
CA ARG A 497 -21.77 -34.01 1.20
C ARG A 497 -22.32 -34.19 2.62
N LEU A 498 -22.10 -33.21 3.49
CA LEU A 498 -22.64 -33.21 4.86
C LEU A 498 -24.19 -33.18 4.84
N LEU A 499 -24.79 -32.34 4.00
CA LEU A 499 -26.24 -32.26 3.85
C LEU A 499 -26.86 -33.56 3.30
N SER A 500 -26.21 -34.23 2.33
CA SER A 500 -26.69 -35.52 1.77
C SER A 500 -26.52 -36.70 2.73
N GLN A 501 -25.68 -36.63 3.74
CA GLN A 501 -25.54 -37.65 4.78
C GLN A 501 -26.47 -37.43 5.97
N ALA A 502 -27.07 -36.26 6.09
CA ALA A 502 -28.02 -35.90 7.14
C ALA A 502 -29.51 -36.11 6.71
N LEU A 503 -29.77 -36.35 5.43
CA LEU A 503 -31.03 -36.76 4.83
C LEU A 503 -31.07 -38.29 4.67
#